data_c7bb1804ca9e659ba868da522034c8c4
#
_entry.id   c7bb1804ca9e659ba868da522034c8c4
#
_cell.length_a   1.000
_cell.length_b   1.000
_cell.length_c   1.000
_cell.angle_alpha   90.00
_cell.angle_beta   90.00
_cell.angle_gamma   90.00
#
_symmetry.space_group_name_H-M   'P 1'
#
loop_
_entity.id
_entity.type
_entity.pdbx_description
1 polymer ?
#
loop_
_entity_poly.entity_id
_entity_poly.type
_entity_poly.pdbx_seq_one_letter_code
_entity_poly.pdbx_strand_id
1 'polypeptide(L)'
;RRLVYTGRMSSTFTIRDIVNEDATASVSDYGAHVLSWAPAGEQAVVWRPKAIYLKEGTAIRGGVPIIFPWFNSGFEGGHVASKTPKHGFARNSFWHYDEEGSSDALLRYTLDSSEIGADILSQFVSGPNPQFHAVYTIEVGCELTMSLTVYNDGDEPLSYEEALHTYLQVGDAEQSQVCGLEGTDYLDTVLDGDPRCSQGNEPVTFQGMVDRIYYSADTLELRDPVLQRTIIVAKQGAAQTVVWNP
;
A
#
# COMPACT_ATOMS: atom_id res chain seq x y z
N ARG A 1 -7.57 -36.35 25.34
CA ARG A 1 -6.36 -36.28 24.50
C ARG A 1 -6.61 -35.17 23.47
N ARG A 2 -6.03 -33.97 23.68
CA ARG A 2 -6.01 -32.89 22.74
C ARG A 2 -4.92 -33.18 21.71
N LEU A 3 -5.28 -33.35 20.46
CA LEU A 3 -4.33 -33.39 19.35
C LEU A 3 -3.80 -31.94 19.14
N VAL A 4 -2.53 -31.74 19.45
CA VAL A 4 -1.80 -30.52 19.06
C VAL A 4 -1.33 -30.76 17.62
N TYR A 5 -1.97 -30.12 16.66
CA TYR A 5 -1.49 -30.08 15.28
C TYR A 5 -0.31 -29.09 15.21
N THR A 6 0.92 -29.60 15.27
CA THR A 6 2.12 -28.87 14.85
C THR A 6 2.38 -29.17 13.38
N GLY A 7 1.53 -28.68 12.51
CA GLY A 7 1.76 -28.69 11.09
C GLY A 7 2.20 -27.29 10.68
N ARG A 8 3.46 -27.08 10.28
CA ARG A 8 3.87 -25.98 9.45
C ARG A 8 3.01 -26.05 8.18
N MET A 9 1.99 -25.21 8.06
CA MET A 9 1.28 -25.05 6.80
C MET A 9 2.30 -24.53 5.79
N SER A 10 2.51 -25.25 4.72
CA SER A 10 3.28 -24.77 3.57
C SER A 10 2.51 -23.57 3.02
N SER A 11 3.05 -22.37 3.23
CA SER A 11 2.49 -21.14 2.68
C SER A 11 2.57 -21.22 1.16
N THR A 12 1.42 -21.39 0.52
CA THR A 12 1.31 -21.44 -0.94
C THR A 12 0.91 -20.07 -1.44
N PHE A 13 1.57 -19.58 -2.47
CA PHE A 13 1.18 -18.35 -3.14
C PHE A 13 -0.19 -18.54 -3.82
N THR A 14 -1.23 -17.97 -3.26
CA THR A 14 -2.58 -18.02 -3.80
C THR A 14 -2.91 -16.66 -4.41
N ILE A 15 -3.47 -16.68 -5.62
CA ILE A 15 -4.04 -15.49 -6.28
C ILE A 15 -5.54 -15.72 -6.37
N ARG A 16 -6.30 -14.71 -5.94
CA ARG A 16 -7.77 -14.69 -6.02
C ARG A 16 -8.19 -13.73 -7.09
N ASP A 17 -8.92 -14.25 -8.08
CA ASP A 17 -9.49 -13.45 -9.14
C ASP A 17 -10.96 -13.16 -8.81
N ILE A 18 -11.34 -11.89 -8.88
CA ILE A 18 -12.70 -11.39 -8.71
C ILE A 18 -13.18 -10.91 -10.06
N VAL A 19 -14.38 -11.39 -10.44
CA VAL A 19 -15.08 -10.95 -11.62
C VAL A 19 -16.55 -10.77 -11.26
N ASN A 20 -17.01 -9.54 -11.26
CA ASN A 20 -18.43 -9.21 -11.04
C ASN A 20 -18.92 -8.29 -12.16
N GLU A 21 -20.17 -7.80 -12.07
CA GLU A 21 -20.77 -6.96 -13.11
C GLU A 21 -20.11 -5.58 -13.23
N ASP A 22 -19.45 -5.10 -12.15
CA ASP A 22 -18.88 -3.75 -12.05
C ASP A 22 -17.39 -3.71 -12.34
N ALA A 23 -16.64 -4.81 -12.08
CA ALA A 23 -15.19 -4.78 -12.19
C ALA A 23 -14.54 -6.17 -12.26
N THR A 24 -13.23 -6.15 -12.55
CA THR A 24 -12.33 -7.29 -12.38
C THR A 24 -11.15 -6.90 -11.50
N ALA A 25 -10.70 -7.82 -10.64
CA ALA A 25 -9.50 -7.63 -9.82
C ALA A 25 -8.77 -8.95 -9.62
N SER A 26 -7.47 -8.86 -9.29
CA SER A 26 -6.67 -9.99 -8.84
C SER A 26 -5.93 -9.59 -7.56
N VAL A 27 -5.96 -10.45 -6.55
CA VAL A 27 -5.32 -10.21 -5.24
C VAL A 27 -4.51 -11.42 -4.83
N SER A 28 -3.28 -11.21 -4.39
CA SER A 28 -2.43 -12.27 -3.82
C SER A 28 -2.58 -12.32 -2.31
N ASP A 29 -2.73 -13.52 -1.72
CA ASP A 29 -2.72 -13.71 -0.27
C ASP A 29 -1.34 -13.33 0.34
N TYR A 30 -0.28 -13.41 -0.45
CA TYR A 30 1.04 -12.89 -0.08
C TYR A 30 1.04 -11.36 -0.22
N GLY A 31 1.17 -10.68 0.91
CA GLY A 31 1.08 -9.22 1.01
C GLY A 31 -0.34 -8.68 1.04
N ALA A 32 -1.38 -9.51 1.00
CA ALA A 32 -2.76 -9.11 0.70
C ALA A 32 -2.81 -8.14 -0.49
N HIS A 33 -1.96 -8.43 -1.48
CA HIS A 33 -1.50 -7.50 -2.50
C HIS A 33 -2.49 -7.42 -3.66
N VAL A 34 -3.14 -6.28 -3.84
CA VAL A 34 -3.95 -6.01 -5.04
C VAL A 34 -3.02 -5.94 -6.25
N LEU A 35 -3.10 -6.94 -7.12
CA LEU A 35 -2.24 -7.06 -8.31
C LEU A 35 -2.79 -6.25 -9.48
N SER A 36 -4.11 -6.20 -9.62
CA SER A 36 -4.79 -5.49 -10.69
C SER A 36 -6.23 -5.17 -10.32
N TRP A 37 -6.75 -4.11 -10.90
CA TRP A 37 -8.17 -3.75 -10.88
C TRP A 37 -8.51 -2.96 -12.12
N ALA A 38 -9.69 -3.27 -12.69
CA ALA A 38 -10.28 -2.55 -13.83
C ALA A 38 -11.80 -2.48 -13.66
N PRO A 39 -12.44 -1.32 -13.80
CA PRO A 39 -13.89 -1.21 -13.94
C PRO A 39 -14.37 -1.99 -15.17
N ALA A 40 -15.62 -2.46 -15.16
CA ALA A 40 -16.19 -3.23 -16.27
C ALA A 40 -16.16 -2.44 -17.58
N GLY A 41 -15.58 -3.05 -18.61
CA GLY A 41 -15.45 -2.43 -19.94
C GLY A 41 -14.32 -1.38 -20.07
N GLU A 42 -13.60 -1.10 -18.98
CA GLU A 42 -12.54 -0.10 -18.95
C GLU A 42 -11.14 -0.74 -18.93
N GLN A 43 -10.13 0.07 -19.22
CA GLN A 43 -8.74 -0.35 -19.08
C GLN A 43 -8.34 -0.40 -17.61
N ALA A 44 -7.38 -1.28 -17.28
CA ALA A 44 -6.85 -1.41 -15.93
C ALA A 44 -6.40 -0.06 -15.35
N VAL A 45 -6.75 0.17 -14.09
CA VAL A 45 -6.36 1.36 -13.31
C VAL A 45 -5.15 1.06 -12.46
N VAL A 46 -5.11 -0.12 -11.84
CA VAL A 46 -3.95 -0.59 -11.09
C VAL A 46 -2.95 -1.23 -12.05
N TRP A 47 -1.72 -0.69 -12.06
CA TRP A 47 -0.65 -1.18 -12.93
C TRP A 47 0.07 -2.39 -12.32
N ARG A 48 0.37 -3.36 -13.17
CA ARG A 48 1.24 -4.49 -12.82
C ARG A 48 2.20 -4.82 -13.97
N PRO A 49 3.37 -5.39 -13.69
CA PRO A 49 4.24 -5.91 -14.74
C PRO A 49 3.59 -7.10 -15.46
N LYS A 50 4.02 -7.38 -16.69
CA LYS A 50 3.53 -8.52 -17.48
C LYS A 50 3.77 -9.87 -16.80
N ALA A 51 4.86 -10.00 -16.05
CA ALA A 51 5.20 -11.19 -15.27
C ALA A 51 5.33 -10.81 -13.78
N ILE A 52 4.62 -11.54 -12.93
CA ILE A 52 4.69 -11.39 -11.47
C ILE A 52 5.69 -12.41 -10.95
N TYR A 53 6.63 -11.95 -10.13
CA TYR A 53 7.59 -12.81 -9.45
C TYR A 53 7.17 -12.98 -8.00
N LEU A 54 6.76 -14.21 -7.66
CA LEU A 54 6.33 -14.58 -6.32
C LEU A 54 7.47 -15.33 -5.63
N LYS A 55 8.01 -14.73 -4.59
CA LYS A 55 9.04 -15.33 -3.75
C LYS A 55 8.91 -14.79 -2.33
N GLU A 56 8.88 -15.71 -1.35
CA GLU A 56 8.85 -15.34 0.07
C GLU A 56 10.02 -14.42 0.43
N GLY A 57 9.77 -13.41 1.27
CA GLY A 57 10.73 -12.38 1.65
C GLY A 57 10.98 -11.31 0.57
N THR A 58 10.35 -11.41 -0.60
CA THR A 58 10.52 -10.46 -1.70
C THR A 58 9.19 -9.77 -1.99
N ALA A 59 9.20 -8.43 -2.00
CA ALA A 59 8.00 -7.65 -2.35
C ALA A 59 7.62 -7.83 -3.83
N ILE A 60 6.31 -7.99 -4.08
CA ILE A 60 5.74 -7.97 -5.43
C ILE A 60 5.90 -6.55 -5.99
N ARG A 61 6.27 -6.45 -7.27
CA ARG A 61 6.38 -5.18 -8.00
C ARG A 61 5.06 -4.82 -8.67
N GLY A 62 4.73 -3.51 -8.67
CA GLY A 62 3.44 -3.02 -9.19
C GLY A 62 2.29 -3.33 -8.23
N GLY A 63 1.05 -3.14 -8.67
CA GLY A 63 -0.10 -3.34 -7.83
C GLY A 63 -0.21 -2.34 -6.68
N VAL A 64 -0.64 -2.82 -5.51
CA VAL A 64 -0.76 -2.01 -4.30
C VAL A 64 -0.08 -2.71 -3.12
N PRO A 65 1.25 -2.58 -2.96
CA PRO A 65 1.93 -3.05 -1.75
C PRO A 65 1.46 -2.28 -0.51
N ILE A 66 1.20 -3.01 0.58
CA ILE A 66 0.92 -2.43 1.90
C ILE A 66 2.26 -2.07 2.56
N ILE A 67 2.46 -0.80 2.85
CA ILE A 67 3.58 -0.30 3.66
C ILE A 67 3.12 -0.30 5.11
N PHE A 68 3.75 -1.10 5.96
CA PHE A 68 3.45 -1.19 7.39
C PHE A 68 4.52 -2.06 8.08
N PRO A 69 5.01 -1.72 9.27
CA PRO A 69 4.63 -0.62 10.15
C PRO A 69 5.59 0.59 10.08
N TRP A 70 6.38 0.71 9.02
CA TRP A 70 7.21 1.89 8.76
C TRP A 70 7.37 2.16 7.26
N PHE A 71 7.45 3.46 6.93
CA PHE A 71 7.76 3.92 5.59
C PHE A 71 9.29 4.00 5.40
N ASN A 72 9.78 3.59 4.21
CA ASN A 72 11.22 3.47 3.94
C ASN A 72 11.94 2.65 5.04
N SER A 73 12.92 3.24 5.70
CA SER A 73 13.65 2.66 6.84
C SER A 73 13.13 3.16 8.19
N GLY A 74 11.91 3.74 8.21
CA GLY A 74 11.27 4.31 9.39
C GLY A 74 11.83 5.68 9.78
N PHE A 75 11.08 6.39 10.61
CA PHE A 75 11.44 7.71 11.11
C PHE A 75 11.25 7.76 12.63
N GLU A 76 12.30 8.10 13.36
CA GLU A 76 12.29 8.15 14.83
C GLU A 76 13.08 9.34 15.34
N GLY A 77 12.57 10.01 16.36
CA GLY A 77 13.27 11.11 17.01
C GLY A 77 13.65 12.25 16.07
N GLY A 78 12.96 12.43 14.96
CA GLY A 78 13.26 13.44 13.95
C GLY A 78 14.31 13.01 12.91
N HIS A 79 14.70 11.73 12.89
CA HIS A 79 15.71 11.19 11.97
C HIS A 79 15.26 9.92 11.29
N VAL A 80 15.83 9.65 10.10
CA VAL A 80 15.66 8.36 9.43
C VAL A 80 16.25 7.26 10.29
N ALA A 81 15.44 6.26 10.65
CA ALA A 81 15.88 5.06 11.33
C ALA A 81 16.52 4.07 10.32
N SER A 82 17.09 2.98 10.83
CA SER A 82 17.68 1.93 9.96
C SER A 82 16.88 0.64 10.02
N LYS A 83 15.56 0.74 10.06
CA LYS A 83 14.66 -0.41 10.17
C LYS A 83 14.66 -1.27 8.92
N THR A 84 14.54 -2.56 9.13
CA THR A 84 14.51 -3.58 8.07
C THR A 84 13.37 -4.58 8.29
N PRO A 85 12.73 -5.07 7.21
CA PRO A 85 12.95 -4.71 5.79
C PRO A 85 12.45 -3.30 5.46
N LYS A 86 13.01 -2.67 4.43
CA LYS A 86 12.53 -1.37 3.93
C LYS A 86 11.03 -1.42 3.63
N HIS A 87 10.26 -0.43 4.08
CA HIS A 87 8.80 -0.34 4.00
C HIS A 87 8.03 -1.37 4.85
N GLY A 88 8.65 -1.90 5.90
CA GLY A 88 8.01 -2.85 6.79
C GLY A 88 7.83 -4.24 6.20
N PHE A 89 7.10 -5.06 6.91
CA PHE A 89 6.95 -6.48 6.61
C PHE A 89 5.61 -6.85 5.95
N ALA A 90 4.58 -6.01 6.05
CA ALA A 90 3.23 -6.37 5.63
C ALA A 90 3.15 -6.89 4.19
N ARG A 91 3.85 -6.22 3.25
CA ARG A 91 3.92 -6.64 1.85
C ARG A 91 4.74 -7.92 1.60
N ASN A 92 5.49 -8.39 2.59
CA ASN A 92 6.33 -9.58 2.53
C ASN A 92 5.80 -10.72 3.42
N SER A 93 4.61 -10.57 3.98
CA SER A 93 3.94 -11.56 4.83
C SER A 93 2.81 -12.25 4.08
N PHE A 94 2.53 -13.49 4.45
CA PHE A 94 1.28 -14.14 4.07
C PHE A 94 0.18 -13.64 4.99
N TRP A 95 -0.89 -13.11 4.41
CA TRP A 95 -2.09 -12.69 5.13
C TRP A 95 -3.11 -13.82 5.12
N HIS A 96 -3.88 -13.93 6.17
CA HIS A 96 -4.99 -14.89 6.23
C HIS A 96 -6.21 -14.32 5.53
N TYR A 97 -6.66 -15.03 4.49
CA TYR A 97 -7.92 -14.73 3.85
C TYR A 97 -9.07 -15.17 4.75
N ASP A 98 -9.93 -14.23 5.12
CA ASP A 98 -11.13 -14.46 5.92
C ASP A 98 -12.30 -14.76 4.97
N GLU A 99 -12.57 -16.05 4.75
CA GLU A 99 -13.61 -16.52 3.84
C GLU A 99 -15.02 -16.12 4.33
N GLU A 100 -15.26 -16.14 5.65
CA GLU A 100 -16.55 -15.78 6.24
C GLU A 100 -16.84 -14.27 6.15
N GLY A 101 -15.79 -13.44 6.25
CA GLY A 101 -15.84 -11.99 6.12
C GLY A 101 -15.74 -11.48 4.69
N SER A 102 -15.68 -12.36 3.69
CA SER A 102 -15.50 -12.02 2.28
C SER A 102 -16.75 -12.36 1.46
N SER A 103 -16.84 -11.78 0.24
CA SER A 103 -17.92 -12.01 -0.72
C SER A 103 -17.39 -11.87 -2.16
N ASP A 104 -18.28 -11.91 -3.15
CA ASP A 104 -17.94 -11.74 -4.58
C ASP A 104 -17.39 -10.34 -4.92
N ALA A 105 -17.57 -9.36 -4.02
CA ALA A 105 -17.12 -7.99 -4.21
C ALA A 105 -16.24 -7.46 -3.04
N LEU A 106 -16.09 -8.22 -1.96
CA LEU A 106 -15.34 -7.83 -0.77
C LEU A 106 -14.36 -8.93 -0.39
N LEU A 107 -13.06 -8.62 -0.36
CA LEU A 107 -12.07 -9.50 0.23
C LEU A 107 -11.63 -8.94 1.57
N ARG A 108 -11.51 -9.82 2.55
CA ARG A 108 -11.03 -9.49 3.89
C ARG A 108 -9.82 -10.35 4.23
N TYR A 109 -8.77 -9.69 4.70
CA TYR A 109 -7.52 -10.32 5.13
C TYR A 109 -7.18 -9.90 6.54
N THR A 110 -6.49 -10.76 7.29
CA THR A 110 -5.98 -10.48 8.63
C THR A 110 -4.50 -10.82 8.74
N LEU A 111 -3.79 -10.10 9.60
CA LEU A 111 -2.39 -10.36 9.94
C LEU A 111 -2.22 -10.10 11.43
N ASP A 112 -1.67 -11.08 12.16
CA ASP A 112 -1.48 -11.02 13.62
C ASP A 112 0.00 -10.84 13.97
N SER A 113 0.28 -10.03 14.98
CA SER A 113 1.65 -9.77 15.46
C SER A 113 2.36 -11.02 15.96
N SER A 114 1.61 -12.02 16.45
CA SER A 114 2.18 -13.30 16.89
C SER A 114 2.83 -14.12 15.78
N GLU A 115 2.55 -13.80 14.52
CA GLU A 115 3.11 -14.45 13.34
C GLU A 115 4.40 -13.76 12.84
N ILE A 116 4.76 -12.62 13.43
CA ILE A 116 5.90 -11.82 13.03
C ILE A 116 7.11 -12.15 13.90
N GLY A 117 8.27 -12.27 13.28
CA GLY A 117 9.51 -12.58 14.00
C GLY A 117 9.87 -11.51 15.05
N ALA A 118 10.35 -11.93 16.21
CA ALA A 118 10.70 -11.04 17.30
C ALA A 118 11.78 -10.03 16.95
N ASP A 119 12.67 -10.36 16.02
CA ASP A 119 13.70 -9.45 15.47
C ASP A 119 13.09 -8.28 14.70
N ILE A 120 11.97 -8.49 14.03
CA ILE A 120 11.21 -7.44 13.34
C ILE A 120 10.38 -6.64 14.34
N LEU A 121 9.63 -7.32 15.23
CA LEU A 121 8.80 -6.66 16.25
C LEU A 121 9.63 -5.76 17.18
N SER A 122 10.87 -6.14 17.48
CA SER A 122 11.77 -5.33 18.32
C SER A 122 12.15 -3.97 17.75
N GLN A 123 11.86 -3.72 16.46
CA GLN A 123 12.15 -2.46 15.78
C GLN A 123 10.99 -1.44 15.90
N PHE A 124 9.87 -1.78 16.53
CA PHE A 124 8.80 -0.81 16.78
C PHE A 124 9.24 0.25 17.80
N VAL A 125 8.83 1.50 17.55
CA VAL A 125 9.09 2.63 18.46
C VAL A 125 8.45 2.42 19.82
N SER A 126 7.26 1.84 19.84
CA SER A 126 6.43 1.64 21.03
C SER A 126 6.93 0.53 21.97
N GLY A 127 8.02 -0.15 21.62
CA GLY A 127 8.62 -1.19 22.46
C GLY A 127 8.85 -2.50 21.71
N PRO A 128 9.60 -3.43 22.31
CA PRO A 128 10.16 -4.58 21.61
C PRO A 128 9.16 -5.72 21.33
N ASN A 129 7.93 -5.64 21.80
CA ASN A 129 6.95 -6.71 21.65
C ASN A 129 5.52 -6.15 21.52
N PRO A 130 5.23 -5.34 20.49
CA PRO A 130 3.89 -4.81 20.28
C PRO A 130 2.91 -5.95 19.98
N GLN A 131 1.72 -5.87 20.57
CA GLN A 131 0.63 -6.79 20.29
C GLN A 131 -0.43 -6.07 19.47
N PHE A 132 -0.69 -6.54 18.28
CA PHE A 132 -1.68 -5.97 17.37
C PHE A 132 -2.20 -7.03 16.40
N HIS A 133 -3.36 -6.77 15.84
CA HIS A 133 -3.78 -7.40 14.60
C HIS A 133 -4.17 -6.34 13.57
N ALA A 134 -3.95 -6.64 12.32
CA ALA A 134 -4.32 -5.79 11.19
C ALA A 134 -5.42 -6.47 10.38
N VAL A 135 -6.39 -5.68 9.94
CA VAL A 135 -7.46 -6.11 9.03
C VAL A 135 -7.36 -5.26 7.77
N TYR A 136 -7.28 -5.92 6.62
CA TYR A 136 -7.28 -5.26 5.33
C TYR A 136 -8.49 -5.70 4.52
N THR A 137 -9.30 -4.73 4.08
CA THR A 137 -10.46 -4.96 3.25
C THR A 137 -10.28 -4.34 1.87
N ILE A 138 -10.76 -5.04 0.85
CA ILE A 138 -10.70 -4.63 -0.55
C ILE A 138 -12.10 -4.79 -1.11
N GLU A 139 -12.78 -3.68 -1.37
CA GLU A 139 -14.08 -3.66 -2.04
C GLU A 139 -13.87 -3.42 -3.53
N VAL A 140 -14.36 -4.37 -4.35
CA VAL A 140 -14.16 -4.41 -5.79
C VAL A 140 -15.48 -4.13 -6.49
N GLY A 141 -15.63 -2.92 -7.01
CA GLY A 141 -16.78 -2.44 -7.75
C GLY A 141 -16.37 -1.45 -8.83
N CYS A 142 -17.30 -0.59 -9.26
CA CYS A 142 -16.99 0.54 -10.16
C CYS A 142 -15.95 1.50 -9.55
N GLU A 143 -15.79 1.44 -8.23
CA GLU A 143 -14.68 2.03 -7.48
C GLU A 143 -13.90 0.90 -6.77
N LEU A 144 -12.62 1.10 -6.52
CA LEU A 144 -11.79 0.25 -5.68
C LEU A 144 -11.60 0.92 -4.33
N THR A 145 -12.18 0.33 -3.27
CA THR A 145 -11.95 0.83 -1.91
C THR A 145 -11.03 -0.12 -1.14
N MET A 146 -9.98 0.40 -0.59
CA MET A 146 -9.00 -0.35 0.20
C MET A 146 -8.88 0.27 1.58
N SER A 147 -9.05 -0.52 2.64
CA SER A 147 -8.99 -0.05 4.02
C SER A 147 -8.07 -0.93 4.86
N LEU A 148 -7.05 -0.33 5.46
CA LEU A 148 -6.19 -0.96 6.45
C LEU A 148 -6.58 -0.46 7.84
N THR A 149 -6.98 -1.38 8.73
CA THR A 149 -7.31 -1.09 10.12
C THR A 149 -6.35 -1.85 11.02
N VAL A 150 -5.68 -1.15 11.92
CA VAL A 150 -4.76 -1.74 12.90
C VAL A 150 -5.38 -1.60 14.28
N TYR A 151 -5.53 -2.74 14.95
CA TYR A 151 -6.02 -2.83 16.32
C TYR A 151 -4.83 -3.02 17.26
N ASN A 152 -4.72 -2.18 18.27
CA ASN A 152 -3.75 -2.35 19.34
C ASN A 152 -4.34 -3.31 20.38
N ASP A 153 -3.79 -4.50 20.48
CA ASP A 153 -4.23 -5.54 21.42
C ASP A 153 -3.39 -5.53 22.71
N GLY A 154 -2.39 -4.64 22.80
CA GLY A 154 -1.55 -4.47 23.97
C GLY A 154 -2.00 -3.31 24.87
N ASP A 155 -1.35 -3.22 26.03
CA ASP A 155 -1.63 -2.16 27.03
C ASP A 155 -0.85 -0.87 26.74
N GLU A 156 0.20 -0.94 25.93
CA GLU A 156 1.05 0.21 25.58
C GLU A 156 0.63 0.84 24.25
N PRO A 157 0.80 2.17 24.07
CA PRO A 157 0.50 2.83 22.81
C PRO A 157 1.27 2.22 21.63
N LEU A 158 0.59 1.96 20.53
CA LEU A 158 1.19 1.49 19.29
C LEU A 158 1.45 2.66 18.35
N SER A 159 2.72 2.85 17.97
CA SER A 159 3.14 3.85 16.98
C SER A 159 3.64 3.17 15.72
N TYR A 160 3.13 3.59 14.57
CA TYR A 160 3.50 3.06 13.27
C TYR A 160 3.32 4.09 12.15
N GLU A 161 3.89 3.79 11.00
CA GLU A 161 3.66 4.48 9.74
C GLU A 161 3.04 3.50 8.76
N GLU A 162 2.10 3.98 7.94
CA GLU A 162 1.46 3.15 6.92
C GLU A 162 1.28 3.91 5.61
N ALA A 163 1.23 3.16 4.52
CA ALA A 163 0.81 3.66 3.21
C ALA A 163 0.31 2.53 2.32
N LEU A 164 -0.61 2.85 1.42
CA LEU A 164 -0.98 2.02 0.28
C LEU A 164 -0.23 2.52 -0.95
N HIS A 165 0.84 1.82 -1.32
CA HIS A 165 1.75 2.24 -2.41
C HIS A 165 1.16 1.87 -3.77
N THR A 166 0.14 2.61 -4.20
CA THR A 166 -0.64 2.31 -5.39
C THR A 166 0.11 2.67 -6.67
N TYR A 167 0.38 1.67 -7.51
CA TYR A 167 0.87 1.87 -8.87
C TYR A 167 -0.32 2.08 -9.80
N LEU A 168 -0.39 3.26 -10.40
CA LEU A 168 -1.47 3.62 -11.33
C LEU A 168 -1.02 3.43 -12.77
N GLN A 169 -1.90 2.81 -13.59
CA GLN A 169 -1.66 2.62 -15.00
C GLN A 169 -1.94 3.92 -15.75
N VAL A 170 -0.94 4.44 -16.44
CA VAL A 170 -1.06 5.59 -17.35
C VAL A 170 -0.54 5.23 -18.73
N GLY A 171 -1.00 5.94 -19.75
CA GLY A 171 -0.53 5.74 -21.12
C GLY A 171 0.90 6.28 -21.32
N ASP A 172 1.20 7.40 -20.69
CA ASP A 172 2.52 8.04 -20.70
C ASP A 172 2.64 8.93 -19.44
N ALA A 173 3.64 8.63 -18.59
CA ALA A 173 3.84 9.39 -17.36
C ALA A 173 4.26 10.84 -17.65
N GLU A 174 5.09 11.10 -18.67
CA GLU A 174 5.56 12.44 -19.01
C GLU A 174 4.42 13.38 -19.49
N GLN A 175 3.32 12.80 -19.98
CA GLN A 175 2.14 13.54 -20.41
C GLN A 175 1.07 13.60 -19.31
N SER A 176 1.21 12.82 -18.25
CA SER A 176 0.25 12.76 -17.15
C SER A 176 0.50 13.87 -16.12
N GLN A 177 -0.55 14.24 -15.39
CA GLN A 177 -0.51 15.31 -14.39
C GLN A 177 -1.29 14.92 -13.15
N VAL A 178 -0.77 15.25 -11.96
CA VAL A 178 -1.49 15.14 -10.69
C VAL A 178 -1.93 16.51 -10.23
N CYS A 179 -3.24 16.71 -10.13
CA CYS A 179 -3.89 17.91 -9.62
C CYS A 179 -4.39 17.68 -8.18
N GLY A 180 -4.57 18.77 -7.42
CA GLY A 180 -5.03 18.75 -6.03
C GLY A 180 -3.88 18.87 -5.01
N LEU A 181 -2.67 19.20 -5.48
CA LEU A 181 -1.49 19.44 -4.64
C LEU A 181 -0.92 20.84 -4.82
N GLU A 182 -1.58 21.69 -5.62
CA GLU A 182 -1.16 23.06 -5.88
C GLU A 182 -1.13 23.89 -4.58
N GLY A 183 -0.04 24.62 -4.36
CA GLY A 183 0.19 25.40 -3.15
C GLY A 183 0.56 24.61 -1.90
N THR A 184 0.68 23.30 -2.01
CA THR A 184 1.02 22.43 -0.86
C THR A 184 2.53 22.33 -0.67
N ASP A 185 2.97 22.32 0.59
CA ASP A 185 4.37 22.03 0.92
C ASP A 185 4.66 20.53 0.83
N TYR A 186 5.88 20.19 0.45
CA TYR A 186 6.36 18.81 0.37
C TYR A 186 7.83 18.69 0.74
N LEU A 187 8.26 17.47 1.06
CA LEU A 187 9.68 17.08 1.11
C LEU A 187 10.05 16.49 -0.25
N ASP A 188 11.15 16.95 -0.83
CA ASP A 188 11.70 16.38 -2.06
C ASP A 188 12.82 15.40 -1.70
N THR A 189 12.54 14.10 -1.77
CA THR A 189 13.48 13.04 -1.36
C THR A 189 14.43 12.61 -2.48
N VAL A 190 14.35 13.27 -3.65
CA VAL A 190 15.37 13.13 -4.71
C VAL A 190 16.57 14.05 -4.44
N LEU A 191 16.34 15.16 -3.75
CA LEU A 191 17.37 16.14 -3.44
C LEU A 191 18.10 15.82 -2.14
N ASP A 192 19.39 16.14 -2.09
CA ASP A 192 20.20 15.92 -0.90
C ASP A 192 19.63 16.69 0.31
N GLY A 193 19.43 15.99 1.43
CA GLY A 193 18.93 16.55 2.68
C GLY A 193 17.41 16.69 2.74
N ASP A 194 16.68 16.11 1.80
CA ASP A 194 15.21 16.09 1.76
C ASP A 194 14.60 17.47 2.04
N PRO A 195 14.93 18.51 1.23
CA PRO A 195 14.51 19.87 1.52
C PRO A 195 13.00 20.01 1.46
N ARG A 196 12.45 20.86 2.35
CA ARG A 196 11.06 21.30 2.27
C ARG A 196 10.91 22.30 1.14
N CYS A 197 10.02 21.98 0.22
CA CYS A 197 9.66 22.77 -0.95
C CYS A 197 8.17 23.11 -0.93
N SER A 198 7.73 23.99 -1.81
CA SER A 198 6.31 24.29 -2.01
C SER A 198 5.94 24.06 -3.47
N GLN A 199 4.83 23.34 -3.71
CA GLN A 199 4.24 23.20 -5.02
C GLN A 199 3.67 24.54 -5.45
N GLY A 200 4.00 24.97 -6.66
CA GLY A 200 3.40 26.18 -7.22
C GLY A 200 1.92 26.02 -7.54
N ASN A 201 1.41 26.87 -8.42
CA ASN A 201 0.01 26.82 -8.85
C ASN A 201 -0.24 25.82 -9.98
N GLU A 202 0.80 25.12 -10.44
CA GLU A 202 0.72 24.17 -11.53
C GLU A 202 0.60 22.73 -10.99
N PRO A 203 -0.10 21.84 -11.70
CA PRO A 203 -0.14 20.42 -11.36
C PRO A 203 1.26 19.80 -11.29
N VAL A 204 1.38 18.69 -10.57
CA VAL A 204 2.61 17.90 -10.57
C VAL A 204 2.77 17.19 -11.91
N THR A 205 3.94 17.33 -12.54
CA THR A 205 4.33 16.68 -13.80
C THR A 205 5.57 15.82 -13.62
N PHE A 206 5.82 14.92 -14.57
CA PHE A 206 6.85 13.90 -14.48
C PHE A 206 7.89 14.07 -15.60
N GLN A 207 8.77 15.05 -15.46
CA GLN A 207 9.89 15.30 -16.41
C GLN A 207 11.20 14.67 -15.91
N GLY A 208 11.11 13.48 -15.32
CA GLY A 208 12.20 12.75 -14.69
C GLY A 208 11.75 12.15 -13.36
N MET A 209 12.73 11.75 -12.54
CA MET A 209 12.44 11.15 -11.24
C MET A 209 11.72 12.13 -10.32
N VAL A 210 10.62 11.69 -9.75
CA VAL A 210 9.84 12.41 -8.72
C VAL A 210 9.70 11.48 -7.52
N ASP A 211 10.06 11.97 -6.33
CA ASP A 211 9.81 11.30 -5.06
C ASP A 211 9.55 12.39 -4.02
N ARG A 212 8.26 12.69 -3.78
CA ARG A 212 7.82 13.83 -2.98
C ARG A 212 6.78 13.43 -1.98
N ILE A 213 6.94 13.88 -0.73
CA ILE A 213 5.99 13.65 0.37
C ILE A 213 5.26 14.96 0.65
N TYR A 214 4.03 15.07 0.16
CA TYR A 214 3.17 16.24 0.33
C TYR A 214 2.41 16.19 1.65
N TYR A 215 2.30 17.33 2.33
CA TYR A 215 1.49 17.50 3.55
C TYR A 215 0.03 17.80 3.18
N SER A 216 -0.61 16.85 2.53
CA SER A 216 -2.01 16.94 2.08
C SER A 216 -2.72 15.59 2.19
N ALA A 217 -3.95 15.64 2.70
CA ALA A 217 -4.91 14.54 2.72
C ALA A 217 -6.01 14.71 1.63
N ASP A 218 -5.90 15.72 0.78
CA ASP A 218 -6.93 16.07 -0.20
C ASP A 218 -7.10 14.97 -1.27
N THR A 219 -8.26 14.95 -1.89
CA THR A 219 -8.53 14.13 -3.07
C THR A 219 -7.72 14.63 -4.26
N LEU A 220 -7.15 13.70 -5.01
CA LEU A 220 -6.31 13.98 -6.16
C LEU A 220 -6.97 13.54 -7.45
N GLU A 221 -6.60 14.21 -8.54
CA GLU A 221 -6.92 13.81 -9.91
C GLU A 221 -5.63 13.48 -10.66
N LEU A 222 -5.47 12.25 -11.09
CA LEU A 222 -4.43 11.88 -12.06
C LEU A 222 -5.04 11.96 -13.47
N ARG A 223 -4.67 12.98 -14.22
CA ARG A 223 -5.12 13.22 -15.60
C ARG A 223 -4.18 12.53 -16.57
N ASP A 224 -4.73 11.62 -17.37
CA ASP A 224 -4.03 10.85 -18.39
C ASP A 224 -4.60 11.17 -19.78
N PRO A 225 -3.99 12.08 -20.54
CA PRO A 225 -4.47 12.45 -21.85
C PRO A 225 -4.29 11.36 -22.91
N VAL A 226 -3.34 10.44 -22.72
CA VAL A 226 -3.06 9.36 -23.67
C VAL A 226 -4.18 8.30 -23.63
N LEU A 227 -4.59 7.89 -22.43
CA LEU A 227 -5.71 6.97 -22.24
C LEU A 227 -7.07 7.70 -22.14
N GLN A 228 -7.07 9.04 -22.28
CA GLN A 228 -8.27 9.90 -22.26
C GLN A 228 -9.13 9.68 -21.01
N ARG A 229 -8.50 9.60 -19.83
CA ARG A 229 -9.19 9.38 -18.55
C ARG A 229 -8.62 10.24 -17.43
N THR A 230 -9.39 10.36 -16.36
CA THR A 230 -8.95 10.91 -15.08
C THR A 230 -9.19 9.86 -14.00
N ILE A 231 -8.17 9.56 -13.21
CA ILE A 231 -8.27 8.69 -12.05
C ILE A 231 -8.39 9.57 -10.81
N ILE A 232 -9.47 9.38 -10.05
CA ILE A 232 -9.70 10.08 -8.79
C ILE A 232 -9.12 9.22 -7.65
N VAL A 233 -8.29 9.81 -6.80
CA VAL A 233 -7.72 9.18 -5.62
C VAL A 233 -8.22 9.92 -4.38
N ALA A 234 -9.25 9.38 -3.74
CA ALA A 234 -9.76 9.86 -2.46
C ALA A 234 -9.08 9.12 -1.30
N LYS A 235 -8.86 9.81 -0.18
CA LYS A 235 -8.17 9.27 0.99
C LYS A 235 -8.90 9.66 2.27
N GLN A 236 -8.87 8.77 3.26
CA GLN A 236 -9.35 9.03 4.61
C GLN A 236 -8.35 8.44 5.61
N GLY A 237 -8.08 9.17 6.69
CA GLY A 237 -7.13 8.75 7.74
C GLY A 237 -5.66 9.04 7.42
N ALA A 238 -5.32 9.38 6.17
CA ALA A 238 -3.96 9.75 5.78
C ALA A 238 -3.73 11.25 5.95
N ALA A 239 -2.60 11.63 6.54
CA ALA A 239 -2.20 13.04 6.69
C ALA A 239 -1.28 13.54 5.55
N GLN A 240 -0.75 12.63 4.76
CA GLN A 240 0.24 12.90 3.73
C GLN A 240 -0.09 12.16 2.43
N THR A 241 0.49 12.66 1.35
CA THR A 241 0.42 12.03 0.03
C THR A 241 1.82 11.90 -0.53
N VAL A 242 2.20 10.70 -0.94
CA VAL A 242 3.45 10.49 -1.66
C VAL A 242 3.16 10.42 -3.17
N VAL A 243 3.91 11.21 -3.93
CA VAL A 243 3.93 11.12 -5.40
C VAL A 243 5.30 10.65 -5.82
N TRP A 244 5.33 9.50 -6.47
CA TRP A 244 6.56 8.85 -6.90
C TRP A 244 6.49 8.42 -8.36
N ASN A 245 7.56 8.69 -9.11
CA ASN A 245 7.80 8.18 -10.47
C ASN A 245 9.31 7.99 -10.66
N PRO A 246 9.79 6.78 -11.07
CA PRO A 246 11.20 6.47 -11.22
C PRO A 246 11.88 7.20 -12.39
#